data_c6310bcbda9ef0cf2f65c19fa6cf28b9
#
_entry.id   c6310bcbda9ef0cf2f65c19fa6cf28b9
#
_cell.length_a   1.000
_cell.length_b   1.000
_cell.length_c   1.000
_cell.angle_alpha   90.00
_cell.angle_beta   90.00
_cell.angle_gamma   90.00
#
_symmetry.space_group_name_H-M   'P 1'
#
loop_
_entity.id
_entity.type
_entity.pdbx_description
1 polymer ?
#
loop_
_entity_poly.entity_id
_entity_poly.type
_entity_poly.pdbx_seq_one_letter_code
_entity_poly.pdbx_strand_id
1 'polypeptide(L)'
;MASPVFKTGGAALGVARWVRLPRAPATEEQLARNSIPRLRPPSVERVLAVVRGRQGEPVWDADETGALTAIVRATIAEERALLLEGQAPRTVEQLADGVEATLDRYLAPETAAAPRVINASGVILHTNLGRAPWPEVAIAATREASSYAYLELDPSTGRRTRRFHLAEDHLIALTGADDALVVNNNAAAVALAVGLAGPGGIVIVSRGELVEIGGGVRIPEIIERAGARLIEVGTTNRTRVADFEGPLVDRTATVVMRVHPSNFTMAGFIEQPDARALADLAHAHGAIVIDDLGSGALLETERFGLLHEPTPRERLDAGADVVTFSGDKLVGGPQVGLIVGRADLVARLRRDPLARAMRPDKAILAAAAATLGLYRAGVASQEIPIWQDIAAPAEDLRTRAEWIASMGAAFFSPHRAIEVVSLRTAVGGGSLPGQTVPSWGVSVRVSSADAAAASLRLGEPPILTRIVDDAVVFDLRTVAIGADGDIVRRIGELAAADR
;
A
#
# COMPACT_ATOMS: atom_id res chain seq x y z
N MET A 1 -25.78 8.53 -32.02
CA MET A 1 -26.68 9.29 -32.92
C MET A 1 -26.18 10.71 -33.07
N ALA A 2 -25.87 11.07 -34.34
CA ALA A 2 -25.77 12.41 -34.93
C ALA A 2 -24.72 13.39 -34.39
N SER A 3 -23.58 13.49 -35.06
CA SER A 3 -22.77 14.69 -35.17
C SER A 3 -23.47 15.81 -35.92
N PRO A 4 -23.25 17.08 -35.63
CA PRO A 4 -23.62 18.16 -36.55
C PRO A 4 -22.46 18.55 -37.47
N VAL A 5 -22.80 18.64 -38.72
CA VAL A 5 -21.99 19.06 -39.86
C VAL A 5 -21.82 20.58 -39.86
N PHE A 6 -20.59 21.06 -40.02
CA PHE A 6 -20.29 22.45 -40.36
C PHE A 6 -20.63 22.74 -41.82
N LYS A 7 -21.47 23.76 -42.07
CA LYS A 7 -21.61 24.41 -43.39
C LYS A 7 -20.95 25.78 -43.35
N THR A 8 -19.96 25.96 -44.18
CA THR A 8 -19.38 27.23 -44.58
C THR A 8 -20.32 28.01 -45.53
N GLY A 9 -20.60 29.26 -45.24
CA GLY A 9 -21.27 30.14 -46.16
C GLY A 9 -20.81 31.56 -45.84
N GLY A 10 -19.98 32.13 -46.76
CA GLY A 10 -19.55 33.53 -46.66
C GLY A 10 -20.63 34.45 -47.18
N ALA A 11 -20.66 35.66 -46.61
CA ALA A 11 -20.96 36.94 -47.31
C ALA A 11 -20.87 38.15 -46.38
N ALA A 12 -20.13 39.12 -46.89
CA ALA A 12 -20.33 40.57 -46.81
C ALA A 12 -20.21 41.36 -45.49
N LEU A 13 -19.21 42.17 -45.49
CA LEU A 13 -18.95 43.35 -44.63
C LEU A 13 -20.19 44.26 -44.48
N GLY A 14 -20.67 44.37 -43.23
CA GLY A 14 -21.55 45.44 -42.79
C GLY A 14 -20.96 46.10 -41.55
N VAL A 15 -20.51 47.33 -41.70
CA VAL A 15 -19.98 48.18 -40.61
C VAL A 15 -21.13 48.52 -39.67
N ALA A 16 -21.27 47.80 -38.57
CA ALA A 16 -22.22 48.18 -37.52
C ALA A 16 -21.60 49.26 -36.62
N ARG A 17 -22.14 50.46 -36.72
CA ARG A 17 -21.90 51.60 -35.85
C ARG A 17 -22.43 51.29 -34.46
N TRP A 18 -21.52 51.06 -33.49
CA TRP A 18 -21.87 50.88 -32.10
C TRP A 18 -22.39 52.21 -31.53
N VAL A 19 -23.69 52.29 -31.29
CA VAL A 19 -24.30 53.38 -30.51
C VAL A 19 -24.01 53.06 -29.03
N ARG A 20 -23.18 53.87 -28.39
CA ARG A 20 -23.00 53.81 -26.93
C ARG A 20 -24.31 54.23 -26.26
N LEU A 21 -25.03 53.27 -25.69
CA LEU A 21 -26.08 53.60 -24.76
C LEU A 21 -25.47 54.26 -23.50
N PRO A 22 -26.07 55.32 -22.96
CA PRO A 22 -25.59 55.93 -21.72
C PRO A 22 -25.65 54.91 -20.58
N ARG A 23 -24.53 54.74 -19.89
CA ARG A 23 -24.51 53.93 -18.66
C ARG A 23 -25.49 54.52 -17.66
N ALA A 24 -26.40 53.70 -17.15
CA ALA A 24 -27.21 54.06 -16.00
C ALA A 24 -26.31 54.51 -14.83
N PRO A 25 -26.69 55.54 -14.07
CA PRO A 25 -25.90 55.96 -12.91
C PRO A 25 -25.80 54.76 -11.92
N ALA A 26 -24.58 54.53 -11.42
CA ALA A 26 -24.32 53.48 -10.45
C ALA A 26 -25.18 53.73 -9.20
N THR A 27 -25.83 52.72 -8.72
CA THR A 27 -26.62 52.78 -7.46
C THR A 27 -25.68 53.08 -6.29
N GLU A 28 -26.22 53.72 -5.23
CA GLU A 28 -25.45 54.00 -4.00
C GLU A 28 -24.74 52.77 -3.44
N GLU A 29 -25.32 51.59 -3.61
CA GLU A 29 -24.74 50.30 -3.23
C GLU A 29 -23.54 49.91 -4.11
N GLN A 30 -23.53 50.28 -5.40
CA GLN A 30 -22.38 50.07 -6.29
C GLN A 30 -21.26 51.12 -6.03
N LEU A 31 -21.60 52.32 -5.59
CA LEU A 31 -20.63 53.36 -5.17
C LEU A 31 -20.02 52.98 -3.80
N ALA A 32 -20.80 52.40 -2.87
CA ALA A 32 -20.28 51.92 -1.59
C ALA A 32 -19.31 50.75 -1.76
N ARG A 33 -19.57 49.81 -2.69
CA ARG A 33 -18.65 48.70 -3.02
C ARG A 33 -17.34 49.19 -3.67
N ASN A 34 -17.31 50.36 -4.31
CA ASN A 34 -16.10 50.93 -4.90
C ASN A 34 -15.28 51.79 -3.92
N SER A 35 -15.81 52.10 -2.73
CA SER A 35 -15.14 52.95 -1.73
C SER A 35 -14.36 52.16 -0.66
N ILE A 36 -14.46 50.82 -0.64
CA ILE A 36 -13.58 49.99 0.20
C ILE A 36 -12.20 49.98 -0.47
N PRO A 37 -11.14 50.46 0.21
CA PRO A 37 -9.79 50.35 -0.31
C PRO A 37 -9.53 48.87 -0.60
N ARG A 38 -9.36 48.49 -1.87
CA ARG A 38 -8.94 47.14 -2.20
C ARG A 38 -7.57 46.95 -1.59
N LEU A 39 -7.53 46.33 -0.43
CA LEU A 39 -6.30 45.90 0.21
C LEU A 39 -5.57 45.01 -0.81
N ARG A 40 -4.40 45.42 -1.25
CA ARG A 40 -3.58 44.67 -2.19
C ARG A 40 -2.47 43.97 -1.40
N PRO A 41 -2.22 42.69 -1.65
CA PRO A 41 -1.06 42.04 -1.04
C PRO A 41 0.23 42.71 -1.50
N PRO A 42 1.32 42.58 -0.74
CA PRO A 42 2.66 43.03 -1.16
C PRO A 42 3.07 42.44 -2.52
N SER A 43 4.03 43.08 -3.18
CA SER A 43 4.54 42.54 -4.45
C SER A 43 5.44 41.34 -4.22
N VAL A 44 5.54 40.48 -5.23
CA VAL A 44 6.42 39.29 -5.22
C VAL A 44 7.86 39.68 -4.88
N GLU A 45 8.37 40.77 -5.50
CA GLU A 45 9.75 41.23 -5.30
C GLU A 45 10.02 41.65 -3.85
N ARG A 46 9.04 42.26 -3.18
CA ARG A 46 9.21 42.67 -1.79
C ARG A 46 9.30 41.47 -0.84
N VAL A 47 8.45 40.47 -1.03
CA VAL A 47 8.49 39.23 -0.23
C VAL A 47 9.78 38.46 -0.50
N LEU A 48 10.16 38.34 -1.79
CA LEU A 48 11.43 37.71 -2.18
C LEU A 48 12.64 38.41 -1.54
N ALA A 49 12.66 39.74 -1.52
CA ALA A 49 13.76 40.48 -0.92
C ALA A 49 13.92 40.21 0.58
N VAL A 50 12.81 40.08 1.32
CA VAL A 50 12.82 39.70 2.75
C VAL A 50 13.31 38.29 2.96
N VAL A 51 12.77 37.32 2.22
CA VAL A 51 13.18 35.92 2.33
C VAL A 51 14.68 35.76 2.03
N ARG A 52 15.17 36.36 0.94
CA ARG A 52 16.59 36.33 0.58
C ARG A 52 17.48 37.01 1.64
N GLY A 53 17.03 38.14 2.19
CA GLY A 53 17.79 38.87 3.21
C GLY A 53 17.94 38.09 4.53
N ARG A 54 17.02 37.20 4.85
CA ARG A 54 17.06 36.36 6.07
C ARG A 54 17.96 35.13 5.90
N GLN A 55 18.06 34.58 4.71
CA GLN A 55 18.81 33.34 4.46
C GLN A 55 20.34 33.52 4.36
N GLY A 56 20.85 34.80 4.38
CA GLY A 56 22.27 35.09 4.18
C GLY A 56 22.70 34.89 2.73
N GLU A 57 24.01 34.69 2.45
CA GLU A 57 24.46 34.40 1.09
C GLU A 57 23.81 33.06 0.64
N PRO A 58 23.16 33.07 -0.55
CA PRO A 58 22.35 31.91 -0.98
C PRO A 58 23.23 30.70 -1.22
N VAL A 59 23.11 29.72 -0.34
CA VAL A 59 23.63 28.36 -0.55
C VAL A 59 22.82 27.64 -1.65
N TRP A 60 21.73 28.25 -2.12
CA TRP A 60 20.79 27.69 -3.08
C TRP A 60 20.64 28.61 -4.28
N ASP A 61 21.01 28.12 -5.43
CA ASP A 61 20.60 28.69 -6.73
C ASP A 61 19.09 28.39 -7.01
N ALA A 62 18.25 28.56 -5.97
CA ALA A 62 16.81 28.33 -6.06
C ALA A 62 16.14 29.21 -7.12
N ASP A 63 16.81 30.26 -7.58
CA ASP A 63 16.31 31.16 -8.62
C ASP A 63 16.57 30.67 -10.05
N GLU A 64 17.56 29.80 -10.30
CA GLU A 64 17.75 29.20 -11.63
C GLU A 64 16.52 28.41 -12.08
N THR A 65 15.77 27.80 -11.15
CA THR A 65 14.54 27.07 -11.45
C THR A 65 13.27 27.90 -11.32
N GLY A 66 13.35 29.11 -10.77
CA GLY A 66 12.18 29.92 -10.43
C GLY A 66 11.30 29.31 -9.30
N ALA A 67 11.79 28.30 -8.59
CA ALA A 67 11.03 27.57 -7.58
C ALA A 67 10.63 28.45 -6.40
N LEU A 68 11.57 29.23 -5.83
CA LEU A 68 11.29 30.20 -4.76
C LEU A 68 10.26 31.23 -5.19
N THR A 69 10.41 31.77 -6.40
CA THR A 69 9.47 32.73 -6.98
C THR A 69 8.07 32.12 -7.13
N ALA A 70 7.97 30.82 -7.47
CA ALA A 70 6.69 30.12 -7.56
C ALA A 70 6.02 29.99 -6.19
N ILE A 71 6.77 29.66 -5.14
CA ILE A 71 6.26 29.57 -3.76
C ILE A 71 5.75 30.94 -3.30
N VAL A 72 6.53 32.01 -3.50
CA VAL A 72 6.12 33.37 -3.13
C VAL A 72 4.85 33.80 -3.88
N ARG A 73 4.74 33.47 -5.18
CA ARG A 73 3.52 33.76 -5.96
C ARG A 73 2.31 33.01 -5.42
N ALA A 74 2.48 31.74 -5.01
CA ALA A 74 1.41 30.96 -4.41
C ALA A 74 0.96 31.57 -3.07
N THR A 75 1.89 31.92 -2.18
CA THR A 75 1.59 32.61 -0.90
C THR A 75 0.85 33.93 -1.10
N ILE A 76 1.25 34.72 -2.09
CA ILE A 76 0.56 35.97 -2.42
C ILE A 76 -0.82 35.73 -3.03
N ALA A 77 -0.99 34.66 -3.81
CA ALA A 77 -2.31 34.28 -4.34
C ALA A 77 -3.26 33.87 -3.23
N GLU A 78 -2.78 33.11 -2.24
CA GLU A 78 -3.52 32.77 -1.03
C GLU A 78 -3.91 34.04 -0.24
N GLU A 79 -2.97 34.93 0.01
CA GLU A 79 -3.24 36.18 0.68
C GLU A 79 -4.34 37.00 -0.05
N ARG A 80 -4.29 37.00 -1.37
CA ARG A 80 -5.31 37.68 -2.18
C ARG A 80 -6.70 37.09 -2.00
N ALA A 81 -6.78 35.74 -1.86
CA ALA A 81 -8.04 35.03 -1.58
C ALA A 81 -8.58 35.41 -0.20
N LEU A 82 -7.72 35.38 0.83
CA LEU A 82 -8.08 35.74 2.21
C LEU A 82 -8.56 37.18 2.34
N LEU A 83 -7.91 38.14 1.62
CA LEU A 83 -8.36 39.53 1.59
C LEU A 83 -9.72 39.70 0.91
N LEU A 84 -10.07 38.86 -0.06
CA LEU A 84 -11.40 38.88 -0.69
C LEU A 84 -12.49 38.33 0.25
N GLU A 85 -12.11 37.45 1.19
CA GLU A 85 -12.97 36.96 2.25
C GLU A 85 -13.08 37.91 3.46
N GLY A 86 -12.41 39.08 3.41
CA GLY A 86 -12.47 40.08 4.46
C GLY A 86 -11.47 39.87 5.60
N GLN A 87 -10.49 39.01 5.43
CA GLN A 87 -9.39 38.81 6.39
C GLN A 87 -8.49 40.06 6.45
N ALA A 88 -7.86 40.30 7.61
CA ALA A 88 -6.88 41.37 7.79
C ALA A 88 -5.61 41.09 6.96
N PRO A 89 -4.99 42.12 6.34
CA PRO A 89 -3.80 41.94 5.51
C PRO A 89 -2.61 41.51 6.37
N ARG A 90 -1.89 40.46 5.92
CA ARG A 90 -0.60 40.05 6.49
C ARG A 90 0.52 41.02 6.06
N THR A 91 1.49 41.23 6.93
CA THR A 91 2.69 42.01 6.62
C THR A 91 3.62 41.26 5.66
N VAL A 92 4.61 41.97 5.09
CA VAL A 92 5.62 41.33 4.22
C VAL A 92 6.40 40.27 5.00
N GLU A 93 6.72 40.54 6.26
CA GLU A 93 7.41 39.66 7.17
C GLU A 93 6.58 38.38 7.43
N GLN A 94 5.28 38.51 7.71
CA GLN A 94 4.38 37.39 7.90
C GLN A 94 4.21 36.53 6.64
N LEU A 95 4.21 37.16 5.47
CA LEU A 95 4.20 36.37 4.21
C LEU A 95 5.53 35.70 3.96
N ALA A 96 6.66 36.31 4.34
CA ALA A 96 7.98 35.68 4.29
C ALA A 96 8.06 34.49 5.25
N ASP A 97 7.53 34.61 6.48
CA ASP A 97 7.41 33.49 7.43
C ASP A 97 6.64 32.31 6.81
N GLY A 98 5.54 32.59 6.10
CA GLY A 98 4.76 31.56 5.40
C GLY A 98 5.51 30.89 4.25
N VAL A 99 6.37 31.62 3.55
CA VAL A 99 7.26 31.08 2.52
C VAL A 99 8.32 30.18 3.15
N GLU A 100 8.97 30.65 4.22
CA GLU A 100 9.99 29.88 4.95
C GLU A 100 9.38 28.60 5.54
N ALA A 101 8.22 28.67 6.18
CA ALA A 101 7.50 27.49 6.67
C ALA A 101 7.14 26.50 5.55
N THR A 102 6.94 26.97 4.33
CA THR A 102 6.71 26.10 3.16
C THR A 102 8.01 25.45 2.69
N LEU A 103 9.12 26.17 2.70
CA LEU A 103 10.44 25.61 2.40
C LEU A 103 10.86 24.57 3.45
N ASP A 104 10.69 24.89 4.73
CA ASP A 104 10.97 23.95 5.84
C ASP A 104 10.17 22.67 5.69
N ARG A 105 8.89 22.77 5.31
CA ARG A 105 8.07 21.58 5.00
C ARG A 105 8.65 20.73 3.87
N TYR A 106 9.20 21.32 2.82
CA TYR A 106 9.82 20.53 1.74
C TYR A 106 11.11 19.83 2.18
N LEU A 107 11.79 20.36 3.18
CA LEU A 107 13.01 19.75 3.75
C LEU A 107 12.69 18.74 4.85
N ALA A 108 11.51 18.77 5.43
CA ALA A 108 11.10 17.84 6.48
C ALA A 108 10.80 16.47 5.90
N PRO A 109 11.47 15.38 6.37
CA PRO A 109 11.24 14.03 5.87
C PRO A 109 9.78 13.58 5.98
N GLU A 110 9.07 14.08 6.98
CA GLU A 110 7.68 13.75 7.27
C GLU A 110 6.73 14.21 6.14
N THR A 111 7.08 15.27 5.42
CA THR A 111 6.26 15.78 4.31
C THR A 111 6.51 15.06 2.98
N ALA A 112 7.65 14.41 2.86
CA ALA A 112 7.97 13.56 1.70
C ALA A 112 7.34 12.17 1.80
N ALA A 113 6.94 11.75 3.01
CA ALA A 113 6.30 10.45 3.25
C ALA A 113 4.77 10.57 3.29
N ALA A 114 4.08 9.47 3.01
CA ALA A 114 2.66 9.37 3.33
C ALA A 114 2.46 9.55 4.84
N PRO A 115 1.43 10.29 5.30
CA PRO A 115 1.22 10.51 6.72
C PRO A 115 1.13 9.20 7.51
N ARG A 116 1.83 9.12 8.64
CA ARG A 116 1.71 7.99 9.55
C ARG A 116 0.31 7.99 10.17
N VAL A 117 -0.27 6.82 10.34
CA VAL A 117 -1.60 6.64 10.92
C VAL A 117 -1.56 5.56 11.99
N ILE A 118 -2.29 5.74 13.07
CA ILE A 118 -2.54 4.71 14.06
C ILE A 118 -3.67 3.82 13.53
N ASN A 119 -3.37 2.56 13.28
CA ASN A 119 -4.36 1.61 12.82
C ASN A 119 -5.11 0.99 14.00
N ALA A 120 -6.30 1.49 14.29
CA ALA A 120 -7.23 0.95 15.27
C ALA A 120 -8.50 0.36 14.60
N SER A 121 -8.39 -0.02 13.33
CA SER A 121 -9.53 -0.51 12.52
C SER A 121 -9.89 -1.98 12.80
N GLY A 122 -8.98 -2.77 13.39
CA GLY A 122 -9.16 -4.21 13.56
C GLY A 122 -8.91 -5.01 12.29
N VAL A 123 -8.02 -4.52 11.42
CA VAL A 123 -7.50 -5.24 10.23
C VAL A 123 -5.98 -5.17 10.25
N ILE A 124 -5.30 -6.32 10.41
CA ILE A 124 -3.83 -6.37 10.52
C ILE A 124 -3.20 -5.98 9.17
N LEU A 125 -3.47 -6.73 8.10
CA LEU A 125 -2.99 -6.44 6.75
C LEU A 125 -3.98 -5.51 6.02
N HIS A 126 -4.01 -4.25 6.42
CA HIS A 126 -4.94 -3.27 5.87
C HIS A 126 -4.43 -2.74 4.53
N THR A 127 -5.07 -3.10 3.43
CA THR A 127 -4.65 -2.77 2.06
C THR A 127 -4.42 -1.27 1.83
N ASN A 128 -5.33 -0.43 2.33
CA ASN A 128 -5.26 1.03 2.14
C ASN A 128 -4.28 1.73 3.08
N LEU A 129 -3.69 1.00 4.05
CA LEU A 129 -2.65 1.50 4.97
C LEU A 129 -1.25 0.96 4.63
N GLY A 130 -1.07 0.38 3.45
CA GLY A 130 0.23 -0.11 3.00
C GLY A 130 0.55 -1.54 3.41
N ARG A 131 -0.44 -2.30 3.93
CA ARG A 131 -0.33 -3.70 4.36
C ARG A 131 0.62 -3.89 5.55
N ALA A 132 1.69 -4.70 5.41
CA ALA A 132 2.59 -5.03 6.50
C ALA A 132 3.49 -3.86 6.90
N PRO A 133 3.49 -3.42 8.17
CA PRO A 133 4.56 -2.57 8.70
C PRO A 133 5.88 -3.35 8.70
N TRP A 134 6.98 -2.64 8.45
CA TRP A 134 8.30 -3.28 8.40
C TRP A 134 8.88 -3.46 9.80
N PRO A 135 9.61 -4.56 10.05
CA PRO A 135 10.38 -4.70 11.29
C PRO A 135 11.52 -3.66 11.34
N GLU A 136 11.90 -3.25 12.54
CA GLU A 136 12.90 -2.19 12.75
C GLU A 136 14.25 -2.51 12.09
N VAL A 137 14.65 -3.79 12.10
CA VAL A 137 15.88 -4.22 11.41
C VAL A 137 15.82 -4.00 9.91
N ALA A 138 14.64 -4.11 9.28
CA ALA A 138 14.47 -3.85 7.85
C ALA A 138 14.55 -2.35 7.55
N ILE A 139 14.01 -1.51 8.43
CA ILE A 139 14.13 -0.04 8.34
C ILE A 139 15.60 0.38 8.47
N ALA A 140 16.32 -0.16 9.45
CA ALA A 140 17.74 0.09 9.63
C ALA A 140 18.56 -0.36 8.41
N ALA A 141 18.31 -1.56 7.89
CA ALA A 141 18.99 -2.08 6.69
C ALA A 141 18.74 -1.22 5.44
N THR A 142 17.52 -0.66 5.30
CA THR A 142 17.18 0.28 4.23
C THR A 142 18.03 1.55 4.33
N ARG A 143 18.17 2.10 5.52
CA ARG A 143 18.97 3.31 5.80
C ARG A 143 20.45 3.08 5.42
N GLU A 144 21.04 1.96 5.85
CA GLU A 144 22.41 1.59 5.50
C GLU A 144 22.58 1.42 3.97
N ALA A 145 21.64 0.73 3.32
CA ALA A 145 21.67 0.51 1.88
C ALA A 145 21.46 1.79 1.05
N SER A 146 20.95 2.87 1.62
CA SER A 146 20.71 4.13 0.90
C SER A 146 22.03 4.78 0.40
N SER A 147 23.15 4.53 1.06
CA SER A 147 24.49 4.99 0.68
C SER A 147 25.10 4.15 -0.44
N TYR A 148 26.37 4.41 -0.80
CA TYR A 148 27.11 3.52 -1.71
C TYR A 148 27.30 2.14 -1.07
N ALA A 149 26.96 1.09 -1.82
CA ALA A 149 27.02 -0.29 -1.35
C ALA A 149 27.56 -1.22 -2.44
N TYR A 150 28.21 -2.30 -2.03
CA TYR A 150 28.64 -3.38 -2.92
C TYR A 150 27.42 -4.18 -3.39
N LEU A 151 26.81 -3.72 -4.49
CA LEU A 151 25.60 -4.34 -5.03
C LEU A 151 25.90 -5.41 -6.08
N GLU A 152 26.82 -5.14 -6.99
CA GLU A 152 27.24 -6.02 -8.09
C GLU A 152 28.78 -6.04 -8.25
N LEU A 153 29.51 -5.75 -7.19
CA LEU A 153 30.97 -5.74 -7.13
C LEU A 153 31.46 -6.66 -6.02
N ASP A 154 32.35 -7.57 -6.34
CA ASP A 154 33.09 -8.38 -5.36
C ASP A 154 34.23 -7.54 -4.78
N PRO A 155 34.22 -7.20 -3.47
CA PRO A 155 35.26 -6.36 -2.88
C PRO A 155 36.63 -7.02 -2.86
N SER A 156 36.71 -8.37 -2.88
CA SER A 156 37.98 -9.09 -2.84
C SER A 156 38.71 -9.13 -4.18
N THR A 157 37.94 -9.16 -5.27
CA THR A 157 38.51 -9.28 -6.64
C THR A 157 38.38 -8.00 -7.44
N GLY A 158 37.58 -7.02 -7.01
CA GLY A 158 37.25 -5.82 -7.77
C GLY A 158 36.45 -6.08 -9.06
N ARG A 159 35.94 -7.29 -9.25
CA ARG A 159 35.23 -7.69 -10.47
C ARG A 159 33.72 -7.64 -10.25
N ARG A 160 32.99 -7.45 -11.34
CA ARG A 160 31.54 -7.56 -11.33
C ARG A 160 31.10 -8.97 -10.98
N THR A 161 30.18 -9.09 -10.02
CA THR A 161 29.62 -10.36 -9.55
C THR A 161 28.08 -10.35 -9.64
N ARG A 162 27.45 -11.43 -9.18
CA ARG A 162 25.99 -11.51 -8.99
C ARG A 162 25.54 -10.35 -8.09
N ARG A 163 24.43 -9.73 -8.44
CA ARG A 163 23.79 -8.70 -7.61
C ARG A 163 23.58 -9.22 -6.20
N PHE A 164 23.62 -8.32 -5.20
CA PHE A 164 23.32 -8.64 -3.79
C PHE A 164 22.12 -9.59 -3.69
N HIS A 165 22.35 -10.76 -3.14
CA HIS A 165 21.43 -11.90 -3.20
C HIS A 165 21.12 -12.52 -1.83
N LEU A 166 21.42 -11.83 -0.74
CA LEU A 166 21.20 -12.34 0.62
C LEU A 166 19.73 -12.72 0.87
N ALA A 167 18.76 -11.96 0.32
CA ALA A 167 17.34 -12.31 0.40
C ALA A 167 17.05 -13.65 -0.30
N GLU A 168 17.66 -13.88 -1.48
CA GLU A 168 17.53 -15.14 -2.23
C GLU A 168 18.15 -16.31 -1.43
N ASP A 169 19.31 -16.13 -0.80
CA ASP A 169 19.95 -17.15 0.04
C ASP A 169 19.10 -17.49 1.28
N HIS A 170 18.44 -16.49 1.87
CA HIS A 170 17.50 -16.73 2.95
C HIS A 170 16.27 -17.51 2.47
N LEU A 171 15.72 -17.17 1.31
CA LEU A 171 14.59 -17.89 0.71
C LEU A 171 14.91 -19.34 0.45
N ILE A 172 16.06 -19.65 -0.17
CA ILE A 172 16.53 -21.01 -0.41
C ILE A 172 16.58 -21.80 0.90
N ALA A 173 17.19 -21.22 1.94
CA ALA A 173 17.32 -21.88 3.22
C ALA A 173 15.98 -22.11 3.95
N LEU A 174 15.02 -21.16 3.80
CA LEU A 174 13.71 -21.24 4.45
C LEU A 174 12.75 -22.19 3.72
N THR A 175 12.80 -22.24 2.41
CA THR A 175 11.85 -22.98 1.58
C THR A 175 12.36 -24.36 1.12
N GLY A 176 13.69 -24.55 1.12
CA GLY A 176 14.31 -25.75 0.55
C GLY A 176 14.39 -25.75 -0.98
N ALA A 177 14.12 -24.60 -1.63
CA ALA A 177 14.25 -24.46 -3.07
C ALA A 177 15.72 -24.57 -3.53
N ASP A 178 15.92 -24.93 -4.80
CA ASP A 178 17.27 -24.98 -5.39
C ASP A 178 17.83 -23.57 -5.66
N ASP A 179 16.97 -22.61 -6.06
CA ASP A 179 17.33 -21.20 -6.33
C ASP A 179 16.13 -20.29 -6.06
N ALA A 180 16.38 -18.99 -5.94
CA ALA A 180 15.39 -17.97 -5.71
C ALA A 180 15.66 -16.70 -6.51
N LEU A 181 14.62 -15.89 -6.73
CA LEU A 181 14.71 -14.59 -7.41
C LEU A 181 13.75 -13.60 -6.74
N VAL A 182 14.23 -12.39 -6.47
CA VAL A 182 13.42 -11.31 -5.91
C VAL A 182 13.11 -10.27 -6.99
N VAL A 183 11.82 -9.96 -7.15
CA VAL A 183 11.31 -8.93 -8.07
C VAL A 183 10.48 -7.90 -7.30
N ASN A 184 10.03 -6.82 -7.93
CA ASN A 184 9.43 -5.67 -7.26
C ASN A 184 8.03 -5.89 -6.67
N ASN A 185 7.27 -6.90 -7.11
CA ASN A 185 6.00 -7.33 -6.52
C ASN A 185 5.57 -8.71 -7.04
N ASN A 186 4.55 -9.31 -6.41
CA ASN A 186 4.11 -10.66 -6.79
C ASN A 186 3.43 -10.71 -8.17
N ALA A 187 2.74 -9.67 -8.61
CA ALA A 187 2.19 -9.64 -9.97
C ALA A 187 3.31 -9.73 -11.03
N ALA A 188 4.44 -9.07 -10.78
CA ALA A 188 5.65 -9.20 -11.61
C ALA A 188 6.24 -10.61 -11.54
N ALA A 189 6.26 -11.23 -10.34
CA ALA A 189 6.71 -12.61 -10.17
C ALA A 189 5.87 -13.59 -10.99
N VAL A 190 4.54 -13.46 -10.93
CA VAL A 190 3.60 -14.28 -11.70
C VAL A 190 3.79 -14.05 -13.21
N ALA A 191 3.84 -12.80 -13.67
CA ALA A 191 4.04 -12.48 -15.09
C ALA A 191 5.36 -13.07 -15.64
N LEU A 192 6.43 -12.98 -14.84
CA LEU A 192 7.73 -13.53 -15.19
C LEU A 192 7.68 -15.08 -15.22
N ALA A 193 7.07 -15.72 -14.20
CA ALA A 193 6.93 -17.17 -14.12
C ALA A 193 6.11 -17.74 -15.29
N VAL A 194 5.00 -17.08 -15.64
CA VAL A 194 4.18 -17.43 -16.82
C VAL A 194 5.01 -17.38 -18.12
N GLY A 195 6.01 -16.50 -18.20
CA GLY A 195 6.95 -16.45 -19.33
C GLY A 195 7.71 -17.76 -19.60
N LEU A 196 7.77 -18.69 -18.62
CA LEU A 196 8.30 -20.03 -18.82
C LEU A 196 7.53 -20.84 -19.87
N ALA A 197 6.28 -20.53 -20.10
CA ALA A 197 5.50 -21.12 -21.19
C ALA A 197 6.08 -20.80 -22.58
N GLY A 198 6.83 -19.71 -22.69
CA GLY A 198 7.33 -19.19 -23.97
C GLY A 198 6.28 -18.44 -24.78
N PRO A 199 6.68 -17.77 -25.87
CA PRO A 199 5.77 -17.01 -26.71
C PRO A 199 4.71 -17.92 -27.34
N GLY A 200 3.41 -17.62 -27.09
CA GLY A 200 2.27 -18.41 -27.55
C GLY A 200 2.11 -19.76 -26.85
N GLY A 201 2.92 -20.05 -25.83
CA GLY A 201 2.80 -21.24 -25.00
C GLY A 201 1.48 -21.28 -24.23
N ILE A 202 1.08 -22.45 -23.77
CA ILE A 202 -0.22 -22.64 -23.13
C ILE A 202 -0.06 -22.82 -21.62
N VAL A 203 -0.86 -22.08 -20.87
CA VAL A 203 -0.99 -22.18 -19.42
C VAL A 203 -2.37 -22.73 -19.10
N ILE A 204 -2.44 -23.84 -18.36
CA ILE A 204 -3.70 -24.40 -17.87
C ILE A 204 -3.95 -23.87 -16.46
N VAL A 205 -5.16 -23.39 -16.19
CA VAL A 205 -5.61 -22.91 -14.87
C VAL A 205 -7.00 -23.44 -14.57
N SER A 206 -7.27 -23.79 -13.32
CA SER A 206 -8.63 -24.11 -12.85
C SER A 206 -9.54 -22.87 -12.93
N ARG A 207 -10.77 -23.01 -13.42
CA ARG A 207 -11.76 -21.91 -13.39
C ARG A 207 -12.00 -21.35 -11.99
N GLY A 208 -11.93 -22.18 -10.96
CA GLY A 208 -12.05 -21.75 -9.56
C GLY A 208 -10.87 -20.92 -9.06
N GLU A 209 -9.76 -20.89 -9.79
CA GLU A 209 -8.53 -20.16 -9.46
C GLU A 209 -8.29 -18.91 -10.32
N LEU A 210 -9.26 -18.55 -11.19
CA LEU A 210 -9.20 -17.32 -12.00
C LEU A 210 -9.61 -16.11 -11.15
N VAL A 211 -8.73 -15.71 -10.28
CA VAL A 211 -8.99 -14.67 -9.28
C VAL A 211 -8.69 -13.26 -9.82
N GLU A 212 -9.41 -12.28 -9.29
CA GLU A 212 -9.06 -10.86 -9.38
C GLU A 212 -8.30 -10.48 -8.11
N ILE A 213 -7.12 -9.90 -8.29
CA ILE A 213 -6.27 -9.40 -7.21
C ILE A 213 -6.44 -7.89 -7.04
N GLY A 214 -5.78 -7.29 -6.04
CA GLY A 214 -5.92 -5.87 -5.74
C GLY A 214 -5.72 -4.96 -6.96
N GLY A 215 -6.57 -3.92 -7.08
CA GLY A 215 -6.53 -2.97 -8.19
C GLY A 215 -7.23 -3.43 -9.47
N GLY A 216 -8.07 -4.48 -9.40
CA GLY A 216 -8.81 -4.98 -10.57
C GLY A 216 -7.99 -5.83 -11.53
N VAL A 217 -6.79 -6.25 -11.14
CA VAL A 217 -5.91 -7.07 -11.97
C VAL A 217 -6.34 -8.54 -11.90
N ARG A 218 -6.49 -9.18 -13.05
CA ARG A 218 -6.96 -10.57 -13.17
C ARG A 218 -5.87 -11.49 -13.70
N ILE A 219 -5.83 -12.70 -13.17
CA ILE A 219 -4.87 -13.73 -13.60
C ILE A 219 -4.91 -13.98 -15.12
N PRO A 220 -6.08 -14.10 -15.77
CA PRO A 220 -6.12 -14.24 -17.23
C PRO A 220 -5.40 -13.12 -17.97
N GLU A 221 -5.57 -11.87 -17.55
CA GLU A 221 -4.95 -10.71 -18.17
C GLU A 221 -3.42 -10.71 -18.02
N ILE A 222 -2.91 -11.19 -16.86
CA ILE A 222 -1.46 -11.38 -16.63
C ILE A 222 -0.91 -12.43 -17.59
N ILE A 223 -1.61 -13.58 -17.72
CA ILE A 223 -1.19 -14.68 -18.60
C ILE A 223 -1.11 -14.20 -20.05
N GLU A 224 -2.15 -13.52 -20.54
CA GLU A 224 -2.19 -12.98 -21.90
C GLU A 224 -1.10 -11.92 -22.15
N ARG A 225 -0.91 -11.01 -21.18
CA ARG A 225 0.13 -9.97 -21.24
C ARG A 225 1.55 -10.54 -21.21
N ALA A 226 1.77 -11.66 -20.53
CA ALA A 226 3.04 -12.39 -20.55
C ALA A 226 3.28 -13.15 -21.89
N GLY A 227 2.34 -13.08 -22.83
CA GLY A 227 2.46 -13.68 -24.15
C GLY A 227 2.05 -15.14 -24.23
N ALA A 228 1.42 -15.69 -23.19
CA ALA A 228 0.90 -17.05 -23.15
C ALA A 228 -0.60 -17.10 -23.47
N ARG A 229 -1.10 -18.28 -23.76
CA ARG A 229 -2.53 -18.57 -24.01
C ARG A 229 -3.10 -19.34 -22.82
N LEU A 230 -4.23 -18.88 -22.28
CA LEU A 230 -4.93 -19.55 -21.20
C LEU A 230 -5.82 -20.68 -21.72
N ILE A 231 -5.76 -21.83 -21.06
CA ILE A 231 -6.79 -22.88 -21.11
C ILE A 231 -7.39 -23.04 -19.72
N GLU A 232 -8.70 -22.86 -19.63
CA GLU A 232 -9.46 -23.03 -18.39
C GLU A 232 -10.00 -24.44 -18.29
N VAL A 233 -9.83 -25.10 -17.12
CA VAL A 233 -10.33 -26.44 -16.86
C VAL A 233 -11.23 -26.50 -15.64
N GLY A 234 -12.05 -27.56 -15.54
CA GLY A 234 -12.99 -27.74 -14.43
C GLY A 234 -14.13 -26.71 -14.43
N THR A 235 -14.66 -26.45 -13.24
CA THR A 235 -15.74 -25.46 -13.00
C THR A 235 -15.35 -24.54 -11.86
N THR A 236 -16.19 -23.54 -11.56
CA THR A 236 -15.92 -22.56 -10.51
C THR A 236 -15.65 -23.21 -9.13
N ASN A 237 -16.41 -24.25 -8.78
CA ASN A 237 -16.34 -24.86 -7.46
C ASN A 237 -15.78 -26.29 -7.47
N ARG A 238 -15.60 -26.89 -8.64
CA ARG A 238 -15.07 -28.26 -8.76
C ARG A 238 -14.09 -28.39 -9.90
N THR A 239 -12.89 -28.77 -9.56
CA THR A 239 -11.83 -29.11 -10.49
C THR A 239 -11.11 -30.36 -10.00
N ARG A 240 -10.94 -31.33 -10.89
CA ARG A 240 -10.27 -32.61 -10.60
C ARG A 240 -8.98 -32.71 -11.39
N VAL A 241 -8.07 -33.57 -10.93
CA VAL A 241 -6.84 -33.88 -11.68
C VAL A 241 -7.14 -34.28 -13.12
N ALA A 242 -8.17 -35.10 -13.33
CA ALA A 242 -8.60 -35.55 -14.67
C ALA A 242 -9.01 -34.41 -15.63
N ASP A 243 -9.46 -33.26 -15.11
CA ASP A 243 -9.82 -32.12 -15.96
C ASP A 243 -8.60 -31.51 -16.69
N PHE A 244 -7.37 -31.78 -16.19
CA PHE A 244 -6.11 -31.33 -16.79
C PHE A 244 -5.58 -32.29 -17.86
N GLU A 245 -6.06 -33.56 -17.92
CA GLU A 245 -5.50 -34.59 -18.82
C GLU A 245 -5.62 -34.20 -20.29
N GLY A 246 -6.78 -33.72 -20.73
CA GLY A 246 -7.02 -33.41 -22.16
C GLY A 246 -5.97 -32.46 -22.72
N PRO A 247 -5.82 -31.23 -22.18
CA PRO A 247 -4.83 -30.27 -22.65
C PRO A 247 -3.38 -30.73 -22.53
N LEU A 248 -3.05 -31.60 -21.55
CA LEU A 248 -1.71 -32.17 -21.34
C LEU A 248 -1.40 -33.27 -22.36
N VAL A 249 -2.35 -34.17 -22.64
CA VAL A 249 -2.19 -35.27 -23.63
C VAL A 249 -1.97 -34.70 -25.03
N ASP A 250 -2.70 -33.67 -25.41
CA ASP A 250 -2.55 -32.99 -26.71
C ASP A 250 -1.19 -32.30 -26.87
N ARG A 251 -0.32 -32.33 -25.84
CA ARG A 251 0.98 -31.69 -25.76
C ARG A 251 0.94 -30.19 -26.14
N THR A 252 -0.19 -29.57 -25.95
CA THR A 252 -0.40 -28.16 -26.23
C THR A 252 -0.02 -27.30 -25.03
N ALA A 253 -0.11 -27.84 -23.81
CA ALA A 253 0.19 -27.14 -22.58
C ALA A 253 1.67 -27.31 -22.19
N THR A 254 2.29 -26.21 -21.78
CA THR A 254 3.66 -26.16 -21.29
C THR A 254 3.75 -25.84 -19.80
N VAL A 255 2.67 -25.25 -19.23
CA VAL A 255 2.57 -24.86 -17.84
C VAL A 255 1.22 -25.25 -17.27
N VAL A 256 1.20 -25.86 -16.11
CA VAL A 256 0.05 -25.95 -15.20
C VAL A 256 0.25 -24.91 -14.11
N MET A 257 -0.68 -23.97 -13.99
CA MET A 257 -0.59 -22.94 -12.97
C MET A 257 -1.73 -23.11 -11.96
N ARG A 258 -1.36 -23.07 -10.69
CA ARG A 258 -2.27 -22.99 -9.56
C ARG A 258 -2.23 -21.57 -8.99
N VAL A 259 -3.38 -21.11 -8.52
CA VAL A 259 -3.49 -19.80 -7.87
C VAL A 259 -4.29 -19.97 -6.59
N HIS A 260 -3.65 -19.72 -5.46
CA HIS A 260 -4.29 -19.81 -4.16
C HIS A 260 -5.29 -18.68 -3.96
N PRO A 261 -6.56 -18.96 -3.56
CA PRO A 261 -7.59 -17.94 -3.35
C PRO A 261 -7.34 -17.17 -2.04
N SER A 262 -6.30 -16.34 -2.03
CA SER A 262 -5.83 -15.63 -0.83
C SER A 262 -6.74 -14.47 -0.38
N ASN A 263 -7.72 -14.06 -1.18
CA ASN A 263 -8.59 -12.90 -0.92
C ASN A 263 -10.09 -13.21 -0.78
N PHE A 264 -10.49 -14.46 -0.98
CA PHE A 264 -11.87 -14.91 -0.78
C PHE A 264 -11.90 -16.38 -0.34
N THR A 265 -13.04 -16.81 0.19
CA THR A 265 -13.31 -18.22 0.51
C THR A 265 -14.48 -18.74 -0.30
N MET A 266 -14.37 -19.98 -0.78
CA MET A 266 -15.51 -20.72 -1.30
C MET A 266 -16.08 -21.62 -0.21
N ALA A 267 -17.39 -21.79 -0.17
CA ALA A 267 -18.06 -22.68 0.76
C ALA A 267 -19.10 -23.54 0.03
N GLY A 268 -19.38 -24.75 0.54
CA GLY A 268 -20.35 -25.68 -0.01
C GLY A 268 -19.69 -26.88 -0.71
N PHE A 269 -20.23 -27.30 -1.86
CA PHE A 269 -19.74 -28.45 -2.63
C PHE A 269 -18.49 -28.08 -3.45
N ILE A 270 -17.34 -28.05 -2.79
CA ILE A 270 -16.05 -27.68 -3.38
C ILE A 270 -15.20 -28.93 -3.56
N GLU A 271 -14.47 -28.98 -4.68
CA GLU A 271 -13.46 -30.01 -4.97
C GLU A 271 -12.28 -29.34 -5.66
N GLN A 272 -11.08 -29.49 -5.11
CA GLN A 272 -9.84 -28.97 -5.67
C GLN A 272 -8.88 -30.15 -5.92
N PRO A 273 -8.05 -30.09 -6.97
CA PRO A 273 -7.10 -31.14 -7.26
C PRO A 273 -6.04 -31.22 -6.16
N ASP A 274 -5.70 -32.43 -5.75
CA ASP A 274 -4.54 -32.64 -4.88
C ASP A 274 -3.27 -32.13 -5.55
N ALA A 275 -2.44 -31.40 -4.81
CA ALA A 275 -1.28 -30.72 -5.36
C ALA A 275 -0.24 -31.69 -5.91
N ARG A 276 0.03 -32.79 -5.17
CA ARG A 276 1.00 -33.82 -5.57
C ARG A 276 0.50 -34.56 -6.83
N ALA A 277 -0.73 -35.02 -6.81
CA ALA A 277 -1.29 -35.75 -7.93
C ALA A 277 -1.34 -34.89 -9.21
N LEU A 278 -1.62 -33.59 -9.08
CA LEU A 278 -1.60 -32.68 -10.22
C LEU A 278 -0.17 -32.45 -10.75
N ALA A 279 0.81 -32.30 -9.86
CA ALA A 279 2.21 -32.16 -10.24
C ALA A 279 2.72 -33.42 -10.95
N ASP A 280 2.42 -34.60 -10.41
CA ASP A 280 2.81 -35.90 -11.01
C ASP A 280 2.22 -36.04 -12.43
N LEU A 281 0.94 -35.66 -12.64
CA LEU A 281 0.32 -35.66 -13.95
C LEU A 281 0.99 -34.66 -14.90
N ALA A 282 1.23 -33.43 -14.47
CA ALA A 282 1.89 -32.41 -15.28
C ALA A 282 3.29 -32.85 -15.72
N HIS A 283 4.08 -33.35 -14.80
CA HIS A 283 5.44 -33.85 -15.04
C HIS A 283 5.47 -35.06 -15.98
N ALA A 284 4.50 -35.98 -15.88
CA ALA A 284 4.37 -37.11 -16.80
C ALA A 284 4.20 -36.65 -18.26
N HIS A 285 3.67 -35.45 -18.48
CA HIS A 285 3.50 -34.82 -19.79
C HIS A 285 4.58 -33.75 -20.11
N GLY A 286 5.56 -33.55 -19.23
CA GLY A 286 6.66 -32.61 -19.42
C GLY A 286 6.27 -31.15 -19.22
N ALA A 287 5.15 -30.86 -18.59
CA ALA A 287 4.69 -29.52 -18.23
C ALA A 287 5.35 -29.04 -16.92
N ILE A 288 5.54 -27.72 -16.82
CA ILE A 288 6.06 -27.05 -15.61
C ILE A 288 4.87 -26.74 -14.70
N VAL A 289 5.02 -26.92 -13.39
CA VAL A 289 4.03 -26.56 -12.37
C VAL A 289 4.42 -25.26 -11.69
N ILE A 290 3.57 -24.23 -11.80
CA ILE A 290 3.70 -22.95 -11.10
C ILE A 290 2.60 -22.88 -10.04
N ASP A 291 2.95 -22.52 -8.81
CA ASP A 291 1.99 -22.30 -7.72
C ASP A 291 2.11 -20.86 -7.20
N ASP A 292 1.08 -20.02 -7.45
CA ASP A 292 1.00 -18.67 -6.90
C ASP A 292 0.25 -18.69 -5.57
N LEU A 293 0.99 -18.58 -4.48
CA LEU A 293 0.43 -18.55 -3.13
C LEU A 293 -0.13 -17.19 -2.74
N GLY A 294 0.44 -16.12 -3.26
CA GLY A 294 0.03 -14.76 -2.95
C GLY A 294 0.27 -14.31 -1.50
N SER A 295 -0.14 -15.07 -0.50
CA SER A 295 -0.07 -14.71 0.94
C SER A 295 1.34 -14.74 1.54
N GLY A 296 2.16 -15.72 1.16
CA GLY A 296 3.54 -15.83 1.58
C GLY A 296 3.75 -16.24 3.05
N ALA A 297 2.94 -17.17 3.57
CA ALA A 297 3.15 -17.71 4.90
C ALA A 297 4.47 -18.47 4.96
N LEU A 298 5.36 -18.11 5.89
CA LEU A 298 6.61 -18.80 6.20
C LEU A 298 6.58 -19.45 7.60
N LEU A 299 5.52 -19.22 8.37
CA LEU A 299 5.22 -19.86 9.64
C LEU A 299 3.92 -20.66 9.51
N GLU A 300 3.82 -21.75 10.26
CA GLU A 300 2.59 -22.51 10.43
C GLU A 300 1.55 -21.65 11.14
N THR A 301 0.47 -21.30 10.45
CA THR A 301 -0.57 -20.38 10.96
C THR A 301 -1.41 -20.98 12.06
N GLU A 302 -1.52 -22.32 12.12
CA GLU A 302 -2.24 -23.08 13.14
C GLU A 302 -1.66 -22.88 14.55
N ARG A 303 -0.37 -22.58 14.66
CA ARG A 303 0.28 -22.23 15.94
C ARG A 303 -0.33 -21.00 16.61
N PHE A 304 -1.00 -20.17 15.83
CA PHE A 304 -1.68 -18.95 16.26
C PHE A 304 -3.20 -19.09 16.31
N GLY A 305 -3.72 -20.33 16.18
CA GLY A 305 -5.16 -20.61 16.20
C GLY A 305 -5.89 -20.21 14.92
N LEU A 306 -5.16 -20.01 13.82
CA LEU A 306 -5.70 -19.73 12.49
C LEU A 306 -5.83 -21.02 11.67
N LEU A 307 -6.57 -20.98 10.58
CA LEU A 307 -6.60 -22.10 9.62
C LEU A 307 -5.24 -22.25 8.95
N HIS A 308 -5.00 -23.45 8.43
CA HIS A 308 -3.81 -23.74 7.65
C HIS A 308 -3.70 -22.83 6.42
N GLU A 309 -2.57 -22.14 6.30
CA GLU A 309 -2.19 -21.37 5.10
C GLU A 309 -0.97 -22.06 4.49
N PRO A 310 -1.05 -22.51 3.24
CA PRO A 310 0.03 -23.30 2.65
C PRO A 310 1.32 -22.47 2.52
N THR A 311 2.43 -23.09 2.87
CA THR A 311 3.76 -22.48 2.78
C THR A 311 4.43 -22.77 1.43
N PRO A 312 5.39 -21.95 0.98
CA PRO A 312 6.17 -22.25 -0.22
C PRO A 312 6.89 -23.59 -0.16
N ARG A 313 7.40 -23.98 1.03
CA ARG A 313 8.03 -25.31 1.24
C ARG A 313 7.06 -26.45 0.94
N GLU A 314 5.85 -26.40 1.50
CA GLU A 314 4.83 -27.43 1.25
C GLU A 314 4.48 -27.57 -0.23
N ARG A 315 4.44 -26.45 -0.96
CA ARG A 315 4.14 -26.47 -2.40
C ARG A 315 5.29 -27.06 -3.22
N LEU A 316 6.53 -26.72 -2.89
CA LEU A 316 7.70 -27.35 -3.49
C LEU A 316 7.75 -28.85 -3.17
N ASP A 317 7.52 -29.22 -1.91
CA ASP A 317 7.46 -30.63 -1.49
C ASP A 317 6.30 -31.37 -2.19
N ALA A 318 5.21 -30.70 -2.51
CA ALA A 318 4.11 -31.24 -3.31
C ALA A 318 4.39 -31.32 -4.82
N GLY A 319 5.54 -30.85 -5.29
CA GLY A 319 5.98 -30.98 -6.67
C GLY A 319 5.80 -29.72 -7.53
N ALA A 320 5.53 -28.57 -6.93
CA ALA A 320 5.61 -27.32 -7.69
C ALA A 320 7.05 -27.05 -8.12
N ASP A 321 7.25 -26.71 -9.41
CA ASP A 321 8.57 -26.39 -9.96
C ASP A 321 8.97 -24.94 -9.63
N VAL A 322 7.98 -24.05 -9.54
CA VAL A 322 8.15 -22.64 -9.20
C VAL A 322 6.99 -22.21 -8.30
N VAL A 323 7.31 -21.51 -7.21
CA VAL A 323 6.32 -20.93 -6.30
C VAL A 323 6.54 -19.43 -6.24
N THR A 324 5.45 -18.64 -6.33
CA THR A 324 5.47 -17.18 -6.22
C THR A 324 4.64 -16.67 -5.06
N PHE A 325 5.10 -15.61 -4.39
CA PHE A 325 4.38 -15.03 -3.24
C PHE A 325 4.82 -13.59 -2.94
N SER A 326 4.01 -12.88 -2.14
CA SER A 326 4.22 -11.46 -1.79
C SER A 326 5.06 -11.31 -0.53
N GLY A 327 5.96 -10.32 -0.51
CA GLY A 327 6.75 -9.98 0.68
C GLY A 327 6.02 -9.08 1.69
N ASP A 328 5.02 -8.33 1.25
CA ASP A 328 4.29 -7.33 2.03
C ASP A 328 2.98 -7.83 2.66
N LYS A 329 2.80 -9.16 2.70
CA LYS A 329 1.68 -9.82 3.37
C LYS A 329 2.19 -10.62 4.57
N LEU A 330 1.98 -11.96 4.63
CA LEU A 330 2.40 -12.77 5.77
C LEU A 330 3.93 -12.94 5.91
N VAL A 331 4.72 -12.61 4.89
CA VAL A 331 6.17 -12.45 5.11
C VAL A 331 6.46 -11.26 6.04
N GLY A 332 5.62 -10.22 6.04
CA GLY A 332 5.76 -9.07 6.94
C GLY A 332 6.91 -8.13 6.62
N GLY A 333 7.30 -8.05 5.36
CA GLY A 333 8.40 -7.21 4.87
C GLY A 333 7.98 -6.18 3.83
N PRO A 334 8.92 -5.69 3.03
CA PRO A 334 8.64 -4.75 1.96
C PRO A 334 7.83 -5.39 0.83
N GLN A 335 7.20 -4.54 0.01
CA GLN A 335 6.58 -5.00 -1.23
C GLN A 335 7.66 -5.54 -2.16
N VAL A 336 7.68 -6.85 -2.32
CA VAL A 336 8.49 -7.60 -3.28
C VAL A 336 7.68 -8.80 -3.78
N GLY A 337 8.01 -9.29 -4.96
CA GLY A 337 7.63 -10.62 -5.43
C GLY A 337 8.76 -11.59 -5.16
N LEU A 338 8.46 -12.68 -4.54
CA LEU A 338 9.39 -13.73 -4.17
C LEU A 338 9.12 -14.94 -5.05
N ILE A 339 10.15 -15.42 -5.72
CA ILE A 339 10.13 -16.59 -6.61
C ILE A 339 11.12 -17.60 -6.05
N VAL A 340 10.66 -18.82 -5.80
CA VAL A 340 11.50 -19.95 -5.37
C VAL A 340 11.20 -21.18 -6.23
N GLY A 341 12.18 -22.02 -6.45
CA GLY A 341 11.95 -23.23 -7.23
C GLY A 341 13.22 -23.85 -7.78
N ARG A 342 13.07 -24.62 -8.84
CA ARG A 342 14.15 -25.33 -9.53
C ARG A 342 15.18 -24.36 -10.10
N ALA A 343 16.45 -24.70 -9.91
CA ALA A 343 17.58 -23.84 -10.33
C ALA A 343 17.60 -23.53 -11.84
N ASP A 344 17.27 -24.48 -12.69
CA ASP A 344 17.25 -24.31 -14.16
C ASP A 344 16.15 -23.32 -14.58
N LEU A 345 14.99 -23.37 -13.96
CA LEU A 345 13.86 -22.48 -14.23
C LEU A 345 14.12 -21.07 -13.69
N VAL A 346 14.54 -20.95 -12.45
CA VAL A 346 14.87 -19.65 -11.84
C VAL A 346 16.02 -18.97 -12.62
N ALA A 347 17.00 -19.73 -13.11
CA ALA A 347 18.06 -19.20 -13.97
C ALA A 347 17.53 -18.72 -15.34
N ARG A 348 16.48 -19.33 -15.89
CA ARG A 348 15.80 -18.82 -17.10
C ARG A 348 15.09 -17.51 -16.80
N LEU A 349 14.32 -17.43 -15.70
CA LEU A 349 13.63 -16.21 -15.26
C LEU A 349 14.62 -15.06 -15.06
N ARG A 350 15.75 -15.31 -14.38
CA ARG A 350 16.80 -14.30 -14.12
C ARG A 350 17.42 -13.72 -15.40
N ARG A 351 17.42 -14.49 -16.49
CA ARG A 351 17.95 -14.07 -17.82
C ARG A 351 16.88 -13.39 -18.69
N ASP A 352 15.61 -13.48 -18.32
CA ASP A 352 14.56 -12.82 -19.06
C ASP A 352 14.78 -11.28 -19.04
N PRO A 353 14.66 -10.58 -20.19
CA PRO A 353 14.80 -9.13 -20.23
C PRO A 353 13.82 -8.40 -19.30
N LEU A 354 12.62 -8.94 -19.05
CA LEU A 354 11.65 -8.37 -18.14
C LEU A 354 12.11 -8.42 -16.68
N ALA A 355 12.94 -9.40 -16.29
CA ALA A 355 13.52 -9.45 -14.94
C ALA A 355 14.31 -8.18 -14.61
N ARG A 356 14.92 -7.52 -15.63
CA ARG A 356 15.60 -6.24 -15.43
C ARG A 356 14.61 -5.11 -15.14
N ALA A 357 13.48 -5.07 -15.82
CA ALA A 357 12.43 -4.07 -15.60
C ALA A 357 11.73 -4.26 -14.25
N MET A 358 11.66 -5.50 -13.77
CA MET A 358 11.02 -5.90 -12.51
C MET A 358 11.98 -5.93 -11.31
N ARG A 359 13.18 -5.40 -11.45
CA ARG A 359 14.24 -5.47 -10.44
C ARG A 359 13.99 -4.50 -9.30
N PRO A 360 13.96 -4.94 -8.03
CA PRO A 360 13.89 -4.04 -6.88
C PRO A 360 15.18 -3.22 -6.75
N ASP A 361 15.10 -2.07 -6.10
CA ASP A 361 16.29 -1.31 -5.75
C ASP A 361 17.06 -1.94 -4.58
N LYS A 362 18.22 -1.36 -4.25
CA LYS A 362 19.10 -1.91 -3.20
C LYS A 362 18.50 -1.78 -1.78
N ALA A 363 17.71 -0.74 -1.52
CA ALA A 363 17.10 -0.49 -0.23
C ALA A 363 16.00 -1.52 0.06
N ILE A 364 15.15 -1.80 -0.93
CA ILE A 364 14.12 -2.85 -0.84
C ILE A 364 14.74 -4.25 -0.74
N LEU A 365 15.83 -4.54 -1.46
CA LEU A 365 16.55 -5.82 -1.31
C LEU A 365 17.13 -5.98 0.09
N ALA A 366 17.70 -4.93 0.69
CA ALA A 366 18.22 -4.97 2.05
C ALA A 366 17.10 -5.18 3.09
N ALA A 367 15.98 -4.48 2.94
CA ALA A 367 14.81 -4.66 3.80
C ALA A 367 14.25 -6.09 3.71
N ALA A 368 14.14 -6.65 2.50
CA ALA A 368 13.67 -8.02 2.30
C ALA A 368 14.64 -9.03 2.94
N ALA A 369 15.97 -8.85 2.75
CA ALA A 369 16.97 -9.71 3.36
C ALA A 369 16.92 -9.66 4.88
N ALA A 370 16.81 -8.46 5.47
CA ALA A 370 16.71 -8.28 6.92
C ALA A 370 15.44 -8.94 7.49
N THR A 371 14.30 -8.76 6.83
CA THR A 371 13.03 -9.42 7.23
C THR A 371 13.14 -10.94 7.19
N LEU A 372 13.65 -11.51 6.09
CA LEU A 372 13.84 -12.96 5.95
C LEU A 372 14.88 -13.51 6.94
N GLY A 373 15.87 -12.68 7.32
CA GLY A 373 16.85 -12.99 8.35
C GLY A 373 16.20 -13.29 9.70
N LEU A 374 15.11 -12.61 10.08
CA LEU A 374 14.38 -12.85 11.32
C LEU A 374 13.73 -14.25 11.36
N TYR A 375 13.26 -14.74 10.22
CA TYR A 375 12.76 -16.13 10.11
C TYR A 375 13.88 -17.13 10.33
N ARG A 376 15.05 -16.91 9.72
CA ARG A 376 16.22 -17.79 9.90
C ARG A 376 16.77 -17.76 11.33
N ALA A 377 16.65 -16.62 12.01
CA ALA A 377 17.02 -16.47 13.41
C ALA A 377 15.98 -17.10 14.37
N GLY A 378 14.81 -17.50 13.88
CA GLY A 378 13.74 -18.08 14.69
C GLY A 378 12.98 -17.09 15.57
N VAL A 379 13.09 -15.79 15.27
CA VAL A 379 12.50 -14.69 16.07
C VAL A 379 11.38 -13.94 15.32
N ALA A 380 10.93 -14.45 14.17
CA ALA A 380 9.97 -13.77 13.31
C ALA A 380 8.66 -13.38 14.02
N SER A 381 8.11 -14.27 14.87
CA SER A 381 6.87 -14.00 15.62
C SER A 381 7.03 -12.93 16.70
N GLN A 382 8.26 -12.57 17.08
CA GLN A 382 8.59 -11.62 18.11
C GLN A 382 9.03 -10.26 17.54
N GLU A 383 9.57 -10.24 16.32
CA GLU A 383 10.21 -9.06 15.73
C GLU A 383 9.50 -8.52 14.51
N ILE A 384 8.64 -9.31 13.85
CA ILE A 384 7.87 -8.86 12.69
C ILE A 384 6.50 -8.35 13.16
N PRO A 385 6.15 -7.08 12.91
CA PRO A 385 4.95 -6.46 13.48
C PRO A 385 3.65 -7.22 13.22
N ILE A 386 3.41 -7.73 12.00
CA ILE A 386 2.18 -8.48 11.70
C ILE A 386 2.08 -9.78 12.51
N TRP A 387 3.21 -10.43 12.79
CA TRP A 387 3.21 -11.64 13.60
C TRP A 387 3.10 -11.32 15.09
N GLN A 388 3.66 -10.19 15.54
CA GLN A 388 3.40 -9.67 16.89
C GLN A 388 1.90 -9.40 17.07
N ASP A 389 1.27 -8.74 16.09
CA ASP A 389 -0.17 -8.47 16.12
C ASP A 389 -0.99 -9.77 16.13
N ILE A 390 -0.64 -10.77 15.32
CA ILE A 390 -1.33 -12.07 15.29
C ILE A 390 -1.12 -12.82 16.61
N ALA A 391 0.08 -12.84 17.15
CA ALA A 391 0.47 -13.62 18.33
C ALA A 391 0.08 -12.95 19.66
N ALA A 392 -0.27 -11.66 19.67
CA ALA A 392 -0.54 -10.92 20.91
C ALA A 392 -1.62 -11.61 21.75
N PRO A 393 -1.37 -11.89 23.04
CA PRO A 393 -2.38 -12.46 23.93
C PRO A 393 -3.58 -11.53 24.09
N ALA A 394 -4.79 -12.07 23.96
CA ALA A 394 -6.01 -11.25 24.08
C ALA A 394 -6.13 -10.59 25.46
N GLU A 395 -5.64 -11.20 26.52
CA GLU A 395 -5.69 -10.66 27.89
C GLU A 395 -4.81 -9.42 28.06
N ASP A 396 -3.67 -9.36 27.36
CA ASP A 396 -2.81 -8.16 27.37
C ASP A 396 -3.54 -6.99 26.70
N LEU A 397 -4.25 -7.25 25.61
CA LEU A 397 -5.09 -6.24 24.92
C LEU A 397 -6.25 -5.79 25.81
N ARG A 398 -6.84 -6.69 26.59
CA ARG A 398 -7.88 -6.36 27.56
C ARG A 398 -7.34 -5.41 28.64
N THR A 399 -6.21 -5.73 29.23
CA THR A 399 -5.56 -4.89 30.24
C THR A 399 -5.29 -3.48 29.69
N ARG A 400 -4.79 -3.38 28.46
CA ARG A 400 -4.60 -2.07 27.78
C ARG A 400 -5.92 -1.34 27.56
N ALA A 401 -6.98 -2.05 27.11
CA ALA A 401 -8.29 -1.47 26.90
C ALA A 401 -8.91 -0.93 28.22
N GLU A 402 -8.76 -1.68 29.32
CA GLU A 402 -9.22 -1.26 30.65
C GLU A 402 -8.49 0.01 31.11
N TRP A 403 -7.17 0.09 30.88
CA TRP A 403 -6.39 1.28 31.20
C TRP A 403 -6.84 2.49 30.36
N ILE A 404 -6.96 2.35 29.02
CA ILE A 404 -7.41 3.42 28.12
C ILE A 404 -8.82 3.88 28.50
N ALA A 405 -9.73 2.94 28.77
CA ALA A 405 -11.10 3.26 29.16
C ALA A 405 -11.16 4.01 30.49
N SER A 406 -10.36 3.61 31.48
CA SER A 406 -10.31 4.28 32.78
C SER A 406 -9.80 5.73 32.67
N MET A 407 -8.75 5.95 31.86
CA MET A 407 -8.20 7.28 31.59
C MET A 407 -9.17 8.15 30.79
N GLY A 408 -9.82 7.55 29.78
CA GLY A 408 -10.78 8.22 28.92
C GLY A 408 -12.09 8.59 29.64
N ALA A 409 -12.54 7.78 30.60
CA ALA A 409 -13.77 8.03 31.36
C ALA A 409 -13.75 9.39 32.11
N ALA A 410 -12.56 9.90 32.45
CA ALA A 410 -12.42 11.20 33.11
C ALA A 410 -12.89 12.39 32.25
N PHE A 411 -12.98 12.22 30.92
CA PHE A 411 -13.39 13.28 30.00
C PHE A 411 -14.90 13.34 29.76
N PHE A 412 -15.65 12.26 30.10
CA PHE A 412 -17.07 12.14 29.81
C PHE A 412 -17.94 12.36 31.06
N SER A 413 -19.14 12.91 30.85
CA SER A 413 -20.19 12.94 31.88
C SER A 413 -20.69 11.51 32.16
N PRO A 414 -21.27 11.22 33.36
CA PRO A 414 -21.68 9.86 33.77
C PRO A 414 -22.69 9.15 32.85
N HIS A 415 -23.24 9.83 31.87
CA HIS A 415 -24.25 9.30 30.94
C HIS A 415 -23.71 8.89 29.56
N ARG A 416 -22.41 9.02 29.29
CA ARG A 416 -21.80 8.61 28.02
C ARG A 416 -20.72 7.57 28.28
N ALA A 417 -20.96 6.39 27.78
CA ALA A 417 -20.17 5.23 28.11
C ALA A 417 -18.93 5.13 27.23
N ILE A 418 -17.76 5.11 27.85
CA ILE A 418 -16.60 4.41 27.33
C ILE A 418 -16.69 2.97 27.83
N GLU A 419 -16.67 2.02 26.94
CA GLU A 419 -16.77 0.60 27.28
C GLU A 419 -15.56 -0.18 26.76
N VAL A 420 -15.07 -1.10 27.57
CA VAL A 420 -14.13 -2.14 27.14
C VAL A 420 -14.93 -3.20 26.41
N VAL A 421 -14.58 -3.48 25.18
CA VAL A 421 -15.33 -4.40 24.31
C VAL A 421 -14.45 -5.55 23.82
N SER A 422 -15.01 -6.78 23.86
CA SER A 422 -14.41 -7.94 23.23
C SER A 422 -14.62 -7.87 21.71
N LEU A 423 -13.58 -8.07 20.95
CA LEU A 423 -13.56 -7.88 19.51
C LEU A 423 -12.94 -9.09 18.79
N ARG A 424 -13.07 -9.07 17.50
CA ARG A 424 -12.30 -9.93 16.60
C ARG A 424 -11.63 -9.09 15.53
N THR A 425 -10.30 -9.24 15.43
CA THR A 425 -9.46 -8.55 14.45
C THR A 425 -9.26 -9.45 13.25
N ALA A 426 -9.52 -8.94 12.06
CA ALA A 426 -9.28 -9.66 10.81
C ALA A 426 -7.77 -9.72 10.48
N VAL A 427 -7.29 -10.86 9.96
CA VAL A 427 -5.92 -10.94 9.45
C VAL A 427 -5.74 -9.96 8.28
N GLY A 428 -6.71 -9.90 7.36
CA GLY A 428 -6.78 -8.83 6.36
C GLY A 428 -6.70 -9.29 4.91
N GLY A 429 -6.54 -8.33 4.02
CA GLY A 429 -6.67 -8.56 2.59
C GLY A 429 -5.52 -9.34 1.96
N GLY A 430 -5.86 -10.38 1.22
CA GLY A 430 -4.90 -11.19 0.46
C GLY A 430 -4.17 -12.25 1.29
N SER A 431 -4.69 -12.56 2.50
CA SER A 431 -4.15 -13.60 3.37
C SER A 431 -5.23 -14.07 4.32
N LEU A 432 -5.38 -15.39 4.48
CA LEU A 432 -6.31 -16.02 5.42
C LEU A 432 -7.72 -15.39 5.38
N PRO A 433 -8.40 -15.41 4.24
CA PRO A 433 -9.65 -14.68 4.06
C PRO A 433 -10.71 -15.14 5.05
N GLY A 434 -11.37 -14.16 5.69
CA GLY A 434 -12.38 -14.42 6.71
C GLY A 434 -11.84 -14.88 8.06
N GLN A 435 -10.54 -15.12 8.21
CA GLN A 435 -9.93 -15.48 9.48
C GLN A 435 -9.77 -14.28 10.39
N THR A 436 -10.05 -14.48 11.66
CA THR A 436 -9.96 -13.45 12.69
C THR A 436 -9.31 -14.03 13.95
N VAL A 437 -8.62 -13.16 14.70
CA VAL A 437 -8.06 -13.49 16.01
C VAL A 437 -8.82 -12.74 17.12
N PRO A 438 -8.95 -13.31 18.33
CA PRO A 438 -9.58 -12.65 19.48
C PRO A 438 -8.89 -11.33 19.79
N SER A 439 -9.63 -10.26 20.06
CA SER A 439 -9.11 -8.94 20.38
C SER A 439 -9.92 -8.26 21.47
N TRP A 440 -9.40 -7.14 21.96
CA TRP A 440 -10.07 -6.21 22.84
C TRP A 440 -9.83 -4.78 22.37
N GLY A 441 -10.77 -3.93 22.73
CA GLY A 441 -10.66 -2.52 22.39
C GLY A 441 -11.57 -1.66 23.24
N VAL A 442 -11.63 -0.39 22.87
CA VAL A 442 -12.42 0.62 23.55
C VAL A 442 -13.50 1.13 22.59
N SER A 443 -14.77 1.08 23.04
CA SER A 443 -15.91 1.66 22.35
C SER A 443 -16.24 3.01 22.98
N VAL A 444 -16.41 4.04 22.16
CA VAL A 444 -16.74 5.41 22.59
C VAL A 444 -18.02 5.85 21.89
N ARG A 445 -19.07 6.07 22.67
CA ARG A 445 -20.35 6.54 22.16
C ARG A 445 -20.43 8.06 22.22
N VAL A 446 -20.63 8.68 21.08
CA VAL A 446 -20.76 10.13 20.89
C VAL A 446 -22.02 10.45 20.08
N SER A 447 -22.38 11.73 19.96
CA SER A 447 -23.59 12.15 19.23
C SER A 447 -23.57 11.78 17.74
N SER A 448 -22.38 11.72 17.11
CA SER A 448 -22.18 11.29 15.72
C SER A 448 -20.89 10.49 15.60
N ALA A 449 -21.00 9.17 15.43
CA ALA A 449 -19.88 8.29 15.23
C ALA A 449 -19.13 8.61 13.92
N ASP A 450 -19.85 8.98 12.85
CA ASP A 450 -19.23 9.36 11.57
C ASP A 450 -18.39 10.63 11.67
N ALA A 451 -18.90 11.67 12.33
CA ALA A 451 -18.16 12.91 12.55
C ALA A 451 -16.93 12.67 13.44
N ALA A 452 -17.06 11.86 14.48
CA ALA A 452 -15.95 11.48 15.36
C ALA A 452 -14.88 10.69 14.61
N ALA A 453 -15.26 9.68 13.82
CA ALA A 453 -14.33 8.92 13.00
C ALA A 453 -13.63 9.80 11.96
N ALA A 454 -14.34 10.77 11.36
CA ALA A 454 -13.75 11.75 10.46
C ALA A 454 -12.75 12.67 11.18
N SER A 455 -13.08 13.17 12.36
CA SER A 455 -12.19 13.97 13.20
C SER A 455 -10.92 13.20 13.57
N LEU A 456 -11.04 11.91 13.93
CA LEU A 456 -9.89 11.06 14.25
C LEU A 456 -8.95 10.88 13.05
N ARG A 457 -9.50 10.68 11.85
CA ARG A 457 -8.70 10.54 10.61
C ARG A 457 -7.97 11.81 10.20
N LEU A 458 -8.54 12.97 10.51
CA LEU A 458 -8.00 14.29 10.13
C LEU A 458 -7.15 14.93 11.23
N GLY A 459 -7.09 14.33 12.41
CA GLY A 459 -6.35 14.88 13.54
C GLY A 459 -4.89 14.44 13.59
N GLU A 460 -4.17 14.88 14.64
CA GLU A 460 -2.74 14.62 14.82
C GLU A 460 -2.52 13.88 16.15
N PRO A 461 -1.98 12.65 16.12
CA PRO A 461 -1.82 11.82 14.92
C PRO A 461 -3.16 11.35 14.36
N PRO A 462 -3.24 11.06 13.03
CA PRO A 462 -4.43 10.45 12.43
C PRO A 462 -4.67 9.05 13.02
N ILE A 463 -5.93 8.72 13.33
CA ILE A 463 -6.31 7.39 13.83
C ILE A 463 -7.42 6.84 12.93
N LEU A 464 -7.20 5.64 12.39
CA LEU A 464 -8.23 4.92 11.67
C LEU A 464 -8.96 3.95 12.61
N THR A 465 -10.24 4.18 12.82
CA THR A 465 -11.14 3.39 13.66
C THR A 465 -12.24 2.74 12.83
N ARG A 466 -13.05 1.88 13.44
CA ARG A 466 -14.30 1.39 12.86
C ARG A 466 -15.51 1.89 13.65
N ILE A 467 -16.68 1.88 13.01
CA ILE A 467 -17.95 2.19 13.65
C ILE A 467 -18.71 0.89 13.83
N VAL A 468 -19.19 0.63 15.05
CA VAL A 468 -20.01 -0.53 15.41
C VAL A 468 -21.13 -0.03 16.32
N ASP A 469 -22.37 -0.32 15.99
CA ASP A 469 -23.55 0.03 16.78
C ASP A 469 -23.58 1.53 17.19
N ASP A 470 -23.33 2.42 16.22
CA ASP A 470 -23.26 3.88 16.39
C ASP A 470 -22.22 4.36 17.41
N ALA A 471 -21.18 3.56 17.66
CA ALA A 471 -20.04 3.93 18.48
C ALA A 471 -18.73 3.83 17.69
N VAL A 472 -17.78 4.71 18.01
CA VAL A 472 -16.42 4.62 17.50
C VAL A 472 -15.67 3.56 18.30
N VAL A 473 -15.08 2.58 17.61
CA VAL A 473 -14.36 1.45 18.22
C VAL A 473 -12.90 1.49 17.85
N PHE A 474 -12.05 1.49 18.86
CA PHE A 474 -10.59 1.37 18.76
C PHE A 474 -10.21 -0.08 19.04
N ASP A 475 -9.86 -0.84 18.01
CA ASP A 475 -9.32 -2.20 18.16
C ASP A 475 -7.83 -2.12 18.46
N LEU A 476 -7.40 -2.62 19.63
CA LEU A 476 -6.02 -2.41 20.11
C LEU A 476 -5.00 -3.40 19.57
N ARG A 477 -5.43 -4.42 18.84
CA ARG A 477 -4.50 -5.45 18.35
C ARG A 477 -3.46 -4.90 17.38
N THR A 478 -3.84 -3.93 16.55
CA THR A 478 -2.98 -3.28 15.55
C THR A 478 -2.43 -1.94 16.01
N VAL A 479 -2.68 -1.58 17.27
CA VAL A 479 -2.19 -0.34 17.88
C VAL A 479 -0.89 -0.63 18.62
N ALA A 480 0.21 0.01 18.21
CA ALA A 480 1.47 -0.05 18.94
C ALA A 480 1.30 0.43 20.39
N ILE A 481 1.93 -0.25 21.35
CA ILE A 481 1.82 0.07 22.79
C ILE A 481 2.15 1.54 23.07
N GLY A 482 3.14 2.11 22.38
CA GLY A 482 3.54 3.51 22.55
C GLY A 482 2.46 4.53 22.11
N ALA A 483 1.40 4.12 21.41
CA ALA A 483 0.33 4.99 20.94
C ALA A 483 -0.89 5.05 21.90
N ASP A 484 -0.89 4.32 23.01
CA ASP A 484 -2.02 4.29 23.94
C ASP A 484 -2.33 5.69 24.53
N GLY A 485 -1.30 6.49 24.81
CA GLY A 485 -1.44 7.88 25.25
C GLY A 485 -2.10 8.79 24.20
N ASP A 486 -1.78 8.60 22.93
CA ASP A 486 -2.43 9.32 21.82
C ASP A 486 -3.91 8.96 21.73
N ILE A 487 -4.27 7.69 21.87
CA ILE A 487 -5.68 7.25 21.88
C ILE A 487 -6.42 7.95 23.03
N VAL A 488 -5.89 7.94 24.25
CA VAL A 488 -6.50 8.62 25.40
C VAL A 488 -6.71 10.11 25.14
N ARG A 489 -5.71 10.80 24.61
CA ARG A 489 -5.78 12.23 24.29
C ARG A 489 -6.87 12.49 23.23
N ARG A 490 -6.90 11.68 22.15
CA ARG A 490 -7.90 11.83 21.09
C ARG A 490 -9.32 11.52 21.56
N ILE A 491 -9.50 10.58 22.48
CA ILE A 491 -10.78 10.35 23.16
C ILE A 491 -11.21 11.60 23.94
N GLY A 492 -10.29 12.27 24.64
CA GLY A 492 -10.55 13.52 25.33
C GLY A 492 -11.01 14.65 24.42
N GLU A 493 -10.42 14.77 23.22
CA GLU A 493 -10.81 15.75 22.20
C GLU A 493 -12.22 15.45 21.65
N LEU A 494 -12.57 14.17 21.41
CA LEU A 494 -13.92 13.78 21.02
C LEU A 494 -14.93 14.17 22.10
N ALA A 495 -14.61 13.96 23.39
CA ALA A 495 -15.47 14.34 24.50
C ALA A 495 -15.70 15.86 24.59
N ALA A 496 -14.69 16.65 24.26
CA ALA A 496 -14.79 18.11 24.24
C ALA A 496 -15.64 18.62 23.07
N ALA A 497 -15.50 18.01 21.89
CA ALA A 497 -16.27 18.37 20.69
C ALA A 497 -17.73 17.93 20.74
N ASP A 498 -18.07 16.97 21.61
CA ASP A 498 -19.41 16.38 21.74
C ASP A 498 -20.25 17.06 22.85
N ARG A 499 -19.70 18.05 23.56
CA ARG A 499 -20.38 18.90 24.54
C ARG A 499 -21.13 20.05 23.89
#